data_4514701b78888d5cec722107c0acae5b
#
_entry.id   4514701b78888d5cec722107c0acae5b
#
_cell.length_a   1.000
_cell.length_b   1.000
_cell.length_c   1.000
_cell.angle_alpha   90.00
_cell.angle_beta   90.00
_cell.angle_gamma   90.00
#
_symmetry.space_group_name_H-M   'P 1'
#
loop_
_entity.id
_entity.type
_entity.pdbx_description
1 polymer ?
#
loop_
_entity_poly.entity_id
_entity_poly.type
_entity_poly.pdbx_seq_one_letter_code
_entity_poly.pdbx_strand_id
1 'polypeptide(L)'
;ITTAVNGKSVDMNFLKSIQTYCKKNNAKLLILPCADVASRSNKVRWIFDKVLDEESFIFTETKLNNNLFISSIKISAKQIIPTTGLSRIGQRNGSYIFASPKQNLEYVVNSTEKDSVPRAIMTTGAITVADYDHDRYMSERTSYIAENDHVMGGLIVEIENARYYHFRQVQADAKGRFVDIGKMYDGEDVREVPSYLIMGDWHSGSVSKTVRAVLQDIVREVNAKHLVVHDLFDGKSINPHELHKPLSRAKLAIENKLSLRDELYNVGKDLAYMQSLIPPEGQVIVVKSNHDEFLDRYLINGEYVKDPINHRICLDLAARYLDGERVL
;
A
#
# COMPACT_ATOMS: atom_id res chain seq x y z
N ILE A 1 13.84 10.23 1.87
CA ILE A 1 14.17 10.16 3.31
C ILE A 1 14.49 8.72 3.66
N THR A 2 15.61 8.45 4.32
CA THR A 2 15.99 7.11 4.77
C THR A 2 16.61 7.18 6.18
N THR A 3 16.82 6.05 6.83
CA THR A 3 17.46 5.97 8.15
C THR A 3 18.87 5.42 8.05
N ALA A 4 19.79 5.97 8.82
CA ALA A 4 21.10 5.36 9.06
C ALA A 4 21.19 4.85 10.51
N VAL A 5 21.40 3.54 10.66
CA VAL A 5 21.57 2.92 11.98
C VAL A 5 23.00 3.16 12.47
N ASN A 6 23.14 3.61 13.71
CA ASN A 6 24.40 3.95 14.32
C ASN A 6 25.38 2.77 14.33
N GLY A 7 26.60 3.00 13.86
CA GLY A 7 27.67 2.00 13.81
C GLY A 7 27.53 0.91 12.74
N LYS A 8 26.56 1.05 11.82
CA LYS A 8 26.34 0.09 10.73
C LYS A 8 26.84 0.62 9.40
N SER A 9 27.31 -0.31 8.54
CA SER A 9 27.81 0.00 7.20
C SER A 9 26.65 0.36 6.25
N VAL A 10 26.95 1.18 5.27
CA VAL A 10 25.99 1.58 4.22
C VAL A 10 25.99 0.55 3.09
N ASP A 11 24.83 0.24 2.54
CA ASP A 11 24.76 -0.45 1.26
C ASP A 11 25.06 0.52 0.12
N MET A 12 26.21 0.29 -0.54
CA MET A 12 26.76 1.22 -1.52
C MET A 12 25.96 1.29 -2.80
N ASN A 13 25.32 0.17 -3.22
CA ASN A 13 24.51 0.20 -4.43
C ASN A 13 23.18 0.91 -4.17
N PHE A 14 22.58 0.68 -3.01
CA PHE A 14 21.36 1.40 -2.62
C PHE A 14 21.60 2.90 -2.46
N LEU A 15 22.76 3.29 -1.85
CA LEU A 15 23.13 4.70 -1.78
C LEU A 15 23.24 5.34 -3.17
N LYS A 16 23.93 4.69 -4.12
CA LYS A 16 24.03 5.18 -5.50
C LYS A 16 22.68 5.25 -6.19
N SER A 17 21.81 4.24 -5.98
CA SER A 17 20.45 4.22 -6.52
C SER A 17 19.62 5.40 -6.02
N ILE A 18 19.69 5.71 -4.71
CA ILE A 18 19.02 6.88 -4.11
C ILE A 18 19.61 8.19 -4.66
N GLN A 19 20.93 8.30 -4.74
CA GLN A 19 21.58 9.51 -5.29
C GLN A 19 21.18 9.76 -6.75
N THR A 20 21.11 8.69 -7.54
CA THR A 20 20.63 8.76 -8.92
C THR A 20 19.15 9.18 -8.99
N TYR A 21 18.31 8.63 -8.10
CA TYR A 21 16.92 9.07 -7.95
C TYR A 21 16.85 10.56 -7.65
N CYS A 22 17.59 11.03 -6.64
CA CYS A 22 17.59 12.43 -6.25
C CYS A 22 18.02 13.35 -7.39
N LYS A 23 19.07 12.99 -8.11
CA LYS A 23 19.55 13.75 -9.27
C LYS A 23 18.52 13.84 -10.40
N LYS A 24 17.86 12.71 -10.73
CA LYS A 24 16.90 12.65 -11.83
C LYS A 24 15.57 13.35 -11.52
N ASN A 25 15.16 13.36 -10.25
CA ASN A 25 13.87 13.90 -9.82
C ASN A 25 14.00 15.26 -9.09
N ASN A 26 15.19 15.89 -9.15
CA ASN A 26 15.48 17.15 -8.44
C ASN A 26 15.08 17.08 -6.96
N ALA A 27 15.38 15.95 -6.32
CA ALA A 27 15.05 15.67 -4.92
C ALA A 27 16.27 15.80 -4.02
N LYS A 28 16.05 16.00 -2.73
CA LYS A 28 17.09 16.06 -1.70
C LYS A 28 17.06 14.78 -0.87
N LEU A 29 18.23 14.19 -0.64
CA LEU A 29 18.38 13.09 0.31
C LEU A 29 18.40 13.64 1.75
N LEU A 30 17.52 13.12 2.61
CA LEU A 30 17.52 13.38 4.05
C LEU A 30 17.74 12.05 4.78
N ILE A 31 18.67 12.05 5.75
CA ILE A 31 19.05 10.87 6.52
C ILE A 31 18.67 11.07 7.98
N LEU A 32 17.90 10.13 8.53
CA LEU A 32 17.47 10.17 9.92
C LEU A 32 18.37 9.25 10.77
N PRO A 33 18.97 9.76 11.85
CA PRO A 33 19.80 8.94 12.72
C PRO A 33 18.95 7.99 13.57
N CYS A 34 19.31 6.71 13.62
CA CYS A 34 18.68 5.70 14.46
C CYS A 34 19.68 5.04 15.38
N ALA A 35 19.36 4.94 16.67
CA ALA A 35 20.21 4.22 17.61
C ALA A 35 20.02 2.70 17.47
N ASP A 36 21.10 1.94 17.51
CA ASP A 36 21.03 0.47 17.45
C ASP A 36 20.26 -0.09 18.65
N VAL A 37 20.59 0.38 19.85
CA VAL A 37 19.89 -0.01 21.08
C VAL A 37 19.29 1.18 21.79
N ALA A 38 18.21 0.94 22.56
CA ALA A 38 17.62 1.95 23.43
C ALA A 38 18.65 2.39 24.48
N SER A 39 19.09 3.63 24.41
CA SER A 39 19.97 4.22 25.42
C SER A 39 19.14 4.99 26.43
N ARG A 40 19.32 4.69 27.72
CA ARG A 40 18.79 5.51 28.82
C ARG A 40 19.49 6.86 28.93
N SER A 41 20.63 7.01 28.28
CA SER A 41 21.41 8.26 28.24
C SER A 41 20.95 9.12 27.04
N ASN A 42 20.73 10.41 27.29
CA ASN A 42 20.48 11.38 26.22
C ASN A 42 21.70 11.64 25.31
N LYS A 43 22.88 11.08 25.69
CA LYS A 43 24.13 11.25 24.96
C LYS A 43 24.40 10.01 24.12
N VAL A 44 23.87 9.99 22.91
CA VAL A 44 24.27 8.99 21.88
C VAL A 44 25.48 9.53 21.16
N ARG A 45 26.58 8.77 21.16
CA ARG A 45 27.70 9.05 20.28
C ARG A 45 27.36 8.48 18.90
N TRP A 46 27.11 9.35 17.96
CA TRP A 46 26.82 8.96 16.59
C TRP A 46 28.10 8.59 15.84
N ILE A 47 28.09 7.44 15.20
CA ILE A 47 29.17 6.94 14.34
C ILE A 47 28.47 6.48 13.06
N PHE A 48 28.71 7.20 11.97
CA PHE A 48 28.14 6.87 10.67
C PHE A 48 29.27 6.62 9.67
N ASP A 49 28.93 5.90 8.61
CA ASP A 49 29.85 5.66 7.51
C ASP A 49 30.21 6.99 6.84
N LYS A 50 31.50 7.17 6.56
CA LYS A 50 32.04 8.40 5.98
C LYS A 50 31.58 8.67 4.54
N VAL A 51 30.96 7.70 3.88
CA VAL A 51 30.37 7.87 2.55
C VAL A 51 29.06 8.67 2.58
N LEU A 52 28.46 8.82 3.76
CA LEU A 52 27.26 9.63 3.94
C LEU A 52 27.63 11.09 4.16
N ASP A 53 26.98 11.97 3.41
CA ASP A 53 27.11 13.40 3.55
C ASP A 53 26.52 13.89 4.88
N GLU A 54 27.35 14.56 5.69
CA GLU A 54 26.96 15.08 7.00
C GLU A 54 25.80 16.10 6.90
N GLU A 55 25.72 16.88 5.83
CA GLU A 55 24.66 17.87 5.60
C GLU A 55 23.29 17.21 5.32
N SER A 56 23.28 15.95 4.96
CA SER A 56 22.05 15.19 4.74
C SER A 56 21.36 14.73 6.03
N PHE A 57 22.04 14.79 7.19
CA PHE A 57 21.49 14.31 8.45
C PHE A 57 20.52 15.31 9.11
N ILE A 58 19.38 14.79 9.58
CA ILE A 58 18.38 15.53 10.34
C ILE A 58 18.33 15.01 11.77
N PHE A 59 18.81 15.80 12.72
CA PHE A 59 18.88 15.47 14.15
C PHE A 59 17.75 16.08 14.98
N THR A 60 17.07 17.07 14.44
CA THR A 60 16.03 17.84 15.15
C THR A 60 14.69 17.70 14.48
N GLU A 61 13.63 17.97 15.22
CA GLU A 61 12.30 18.05 14.63
C GLU A 61 12.29 19.06 13.48
N THR A 62 11.83 18.62 12.32
CA THR A 62 11.85 19.42 11.10
C THR A 62 10.47 19.43 10.45
N LYS A 63 9.95 20.60 10.22
CA LYS A 63 8.70 20.80 9.51
C LYS A 63 8.94 20.76 8.00
N LEU A 64 8.28 19.84 7.30
CA LEU A 64 8.34 19.74 5.84
C LEU A 64 7.22 20.56 5.17
N ASN A 65 6.01 20.51 5.70
CA ASN A 65 4.92 21.43 5.40
C ASN A 65 4.01 21.59 6.63
N ASN A 66 2.83 22.20 6.50
CA ASN A 66 1.95 22.44 7.66
C ASN A 66 1.38 21.15 8.28
N ASN A 67 1.37 20.04 7.54
CA ASN A 67 0.77 18.78 7.95
C ASN A 67 1.76 17.61 8.04
N LEU A 68 3.06 17.83 7.76
CA LEU A 68 4.08 16.79 7.77
C LEU A 68 5.36 17.23 8.46
N PHE A 69 5.82 16.40 9.39
CA PHE A 69 6.98 16.66 10.23
C PHE A 69 7.93 15.45 10.25
N ILE A 70 9.22 15.70 10.32
CA ILE A 70 10.21 14.71 10.74
C ILE A 70 10.35 14.81 12.24
N SER A 71 10.22 13.69 12.95
CA SER A 71 10.32 13.64 14.40
C SER A 71 11.77 13.48 14.85
N SER A 72 12.12 14.15 15.96
CA SER A 72 13.38 13.94 16.67
C SER A 72 13.32 12.82 17.72
N ILE A 73 12.18 12.17 17.89
CA ILE A 73 12.02 11.06 18.83
C ILE A 73 12.86 9.89 18.38
N LYS A 74 13.71 9.42 19.30
CA LYS A 74 14.62 8.30 19.05
C LYS A 74 13.90 6.98 19.28
N ILE A 75 13.81 6.19 18.23
CA ILE A 75 13.30 4.81 18.26
C ILE A 75 14.53 3.89 18.13
N SER A 76 14.63 2.85 18.95
CA SER A 76 15.69 1.85 18.80
C SER A 76 15.45 1.03 17.53
N ALA A 77 16.52 0.72 16.79
CA ALA A 77 16.46 -0.17 15.64
C ALA A 77 15.89 -1.55 15.97
N LYS A 78 16.10 -2.02 17.21
CA LYS A 78 15.60 -3.32 17.71
C LYS A 78 14.17 -3.26 18.26
N GLN A 79 13.49 -2.12 18.23
CA GLN A 79 12.09 -2.03 18.67
C GLN A 79 11.20 -2.87 17.73
N ILE A 80 10.39 -3.77 18.30
CA ILE A 80 9.59 -4.72 17.51
C ILE A 80 8.57 -3.97 16.64
N ILE A 81 7.78 -3.09 17.23
CA ILE A 81 6.83 -2.23 16.51
C ILE A 81 7.27 -0.77 16.70
N PRO A 82 7.86 -0.15 15.68
CA PRO A 82 8.46 1.18 15.83
C PRO A 82 7.45 2.29 16.14
N THR A 83 6.19 2.13 15.76
CA THR A 83 5.12 3.12 15.95
C THR A 83 4.37 2.98 17.27
N THR A 84 4.68 2.00 18.12
CA THR A 84 3.98 1.78 19.39
C THR A 84 3.95 3.03 20.24
N GLY A 85 2.72 3.49 20.59
CA GLY A 85 2.48 4.65 21.44
C GLY A 85 2.63 6.02 20.77
N LEU A 86 2.98 6.06 19.47
CA LEU A 86 3.21 7.31 18.74
C LEU A 86 1.94 7.88 18.08
N SER A 87 0.90 7.09 17.90
CA SER A 87 -0.37 7.53 17.30
C SER A 87 -0.99 8.75 17.94
N ARG A 88 -0.79 8.93 19.27
CA ARG A 88 -1.26 10.12 19.99
C ARG A 88 -0.58 11.43 19.55
N ILE A 89 0.65 11.35 19.04
CA ILE A 89 1.38 12.51 18.51
C ILE A 89 0.72 12.95 17.22
N GLY A 90 0.46 12.02 16.31
CA GLY A 90 -0.25 12.28 15.05
C GLY A 90 -1.65 12.85 15.25
N GLN A 91 -2.37 12.44 16.30
CA GLN A 91 -3.72 12.96 16.57
C GLN A 91 -3.75 14.48 16.81
N ARG A 92 -2.67 15.05 17.33
CA ARG A 92 -2.65 16.48 17.73
C ARG A 92 -2.08 17.40 16.67
N ASN A 93 -0.99 17.00 16.01
CA ASN A 93 -0.14 17.96 15.30
C ASN A 93 -0.01 17.72 13.80
N GLY A 94 -0.38 16.56 13.25
CA GLY A 94 -0.19 16.22 11.85
C GLY A 94 0.47 14.86 11.65
N SER A 95 0.97 14.62 10.47
CA SER A 95 1.69 13.38 10.13
C SER A 95 3.15 13.47 10.52
N TYR A 96 3.72 12.34 10.93
CA TYR A 96 5.11 12.27 11.37
C TYR A 96 5.89 11.15 10.72
N ILE A 97 7.13 11.47 10.38
CA ILE A 97 8.14 10.53 9.89
C ILE A 97 9.13 10.27 11.01
N PHE A 98 9.35 9.00 11.33
CA PHE A 98 10.27 8.55 12.37
C PHE A 98 11.41 7.74 11.78
N ALA A 99 12.59 7.87 12.38
CA ALA A 99 13.75 7.06 12.05
C ALA A 99 13.54 5.61 12.53
N SER A 100 13.51 4.66 11.61
CA SER A 100 13.53 3.23 11.93
C SER A 100 13.98 2.43 10.71
N PRO A 101 14.77 1.36 10.88
CA PRO A 101 15.11 0.44 9.80
C PRO A 101 13.94 -0.43 9.35
N LYS A 102 12.84 -0.45 10.10
CA LYS A 102 11.60 -1.14 9.75
C LYS A 102 10.64 -0.16 9.08
N GLN A 103 10.01 -0.56 8.00
CA GLN A 103 8.96 0.23 7.38
C GLN A 103 7.62 -0.07 8.03
N ASN A 104 6.98 0.95 8.57
CA ASN A 104 5.63 0.88 9.10
C ASN A 104 4.83 2.11 8.65
N LEU A 105 3.54 1.91 8.42
CA LEU A 105 2.60 2.96 8.08
C LEU A 105 1.32 2.75 8.89
N GLU A 106 0.95 3.76 9.66
CA GLU A 106 -0.26 3.77 10.48
C GLU A 106 -1.06 5.04 10.18
N TYR A 107 -2.29 4.89 9.72
CA TYR A 107 -3.19 6.02 9.58
C TYR A 107 -3.86 6.34 10.91
N VAL A 108 -3.83 7.62 11.27
CA VAL A 108 -4.43 8.12 12.51
C VAL A 108 -5.77 8.74 12.19
N VAL A 109 -6.83 8.15 12.74
CA VAL A 109 -8.19 8.68 12.56
C VAL A 109 -8.32 10.03 13.28
N ASN A 110 -8.70 11.06 12.54
CA ASN A 110 -9.05 12.36 13.07
C ASN A 110 -10.57 12.54 13.00
N SER A 111 -11.24 12.49 14.15
CA SER A 111 -12.70 12.45 14.24
C SER A 111 -13.40 13.81 14.16
N THR A 112 -12.67 14.92 14.16
CA THR A 112 -13.25 16.22 14.48
C THR A 112 -13.40 17.20 13.30
N GLU A 113 -12.80 16.92 12.13
CA GLU A 113 -12.85 17.87 11.00
C GLU A 113 -13.23 17.16 9.69
N LYS A 114 -14.34 17.59 9.11
CA LYS A 114 -14.84 17.06 7.81
C LYS A 114 -13.85 17.23 6.64
N ASP A 115 -12.95 18.19 6.71
CA ASP A 115 -12.01 18.56 5.65
C ASP A 115 -10.55 18.35 6.05
N SER A 116 -10.29 17.49 7.05
CA SER A 116 -8.92 17.22 7.49
C SER A 116 -8.16 16.35 6.49
N VAL A 117 -6.91 16.72 6.22
CA VAL A 117 -5.96 15.84 5.51
C VAL A 117 -5.74 14.58 6.37
N PRO A 118 -5.82 13.37 5.79
CA PRO A 118 -5.49 12.15 6.51
C PRO A 118 -4.12 12.25 7.16
N ARG A 119 -4.04 11.86 8.42
CA ARG A 119 -2.78 11.88 9.18
C ARG A 119 -2.16 10.49 9.20
N ALA A 120 -0.85 10.44 9.06
CA ALA A 120 -0.12 9.18 9.07
C ALA A 120 1.11 9.26 9.96
N ILE A 121 1.43 8.14 10.60
CA ILE A 121 2.70 7.89 11.25
C ILE A 121 3.44 6.89 10.39
N MET A 122 4.65 7.21 9.98
CA MET A 122 5.41 6.42 9.05
C MET A 122 6.87 6.33 9.44
N THR A 123 7.50 5.22 9.08
CA THR A 123 8.92 4.99 9.22
C THR A 123 9.56 4.71 7.87
N THR A 124 10.87 4.88 7.78
CA THR A 124 11.55 5.02 6.50
C THR A 124 12.11 3.72 5.91
N GLY A 125 12.51 2.74 6.75
CA GLY A 125 13.51 1.78 6.34
C GLY A 125 14.92 2.39 6.44
N ALA A 126 15.96 1.64 6.11
CA ALA A 126 17.34 2.09 6.31
C ALA A 126 18.21 1.97 5.05
N ILE A 127 19.23 2.86 4.98
CA ILE A 127 20.30 2.79 3.99
C ILE A 127 21.47 1.90 4.46
N THR A 128 21.47 1.55 5.73
CA THR A 128 22.49 0.70 6.36
C THR A 128 22.06 -0.76 6.32
N VAL A 129 23.03 -1.67 6.29
CA VAL A 129 22.78 -3.11 6.30
C VAL A 129 22.31 -3.60 7.66
N ALA A 130 21.57 -4.70 7.65
CA ALA A 130 21.19 -5.42 8.86
C ALA A 130 22.40 -6.19 9.39
N ASP A 131 22.96 -5.71 10.49
CA ASP A 131 24.08 -6.33 11.18
C ASP A 131 23.93 -6.04 12.67
N TYR A 132 23.09 -6.84 13.34
CA TYR A 132 22.78 -6.65 14.75
C TYR A 132 23.56 -7.65 15.61
N ASP A 133 24.07 -7.13 16.77
CA ASP A 133 24.81 -7.94 17.73
C ASP A 133 23.91 -8.99 18.40
N HIS A 134 24.28 -10.26 18.27
CA HIS A 134 23.61 -11.42 18.86
C HIS A 134 24.25 -11.92 20.15
N ASP A 135 25.43 -11.43 20.50
CA ASP A 135 26.27 -11.99 21.58
C ASP A 135 25.80 -11.60 22.99
N ARG A 136 24.79 -10.79 23.14
CA ARG A 136 24.27 -10.36 24.46
C ARG A 136 23.05 -11.14 24.87
N TYR A 137 23.16 -11.80 25.99
CA TYR A 137 22.21 -12.71 26.63
C TYR A 137 20.72 -12.26 26.64
N MET A 138 20.42 -10.97 26.57
CA MET A 138 19.06 -10.44 26.52
C MET A 138 18.65 -9.94 25.11
N SER A 139 19.51 -10.02 24.12
CA SER A 139 19.31 -9.36 22.81
C SER A 139 19.14 -10.33 21.64
N GLU A 140 19.43 -11.62 21.81
CA GLU A 140 19.41 -12.59 20.72
C GLU A 140 18.07 -12.59 19.97
N ARG A 141 16.96 -12.82 20.65
CA ARG A 141 15.63 -12.83 20.04
C ARG A 141 15.28 -11.49 19.38
N THR A 142 15.60 -10.39 20.04
CA THR A 142 15.29 -9.05 19.51
C THR A 142 16.18 -8.70 18.33
N SER A 143 17.43 -9.20 18.30
CA SER A 143 18.33 -9.04 17.17
C SER A 143 17.88 -9.84 15.95
N TYR A 144 17.46 -11.11 16.12
CA TYR A 144 16.86 -11.88 15.04
C TYR A 144 15.61 -11.22 14.44
N ILE A 145 14.70 -10.75 15.31
CA ILE A 145 13.52 -10.03 14.85
C ILE A 145 13.93 -8.74 14.12
N ALA A 146 14.91 -8.01 14.65
CA ALA A 146 15.38 -6.77 14.03
C ALA A 146 15.98 -7.00 12.66
N GLU A 147 16.77 -8.06 12.48
CA GLU A 147 17.35 -8.43 11.19
C GLU A 147 16.28 -8.86 10.18
N ASN A 148 15.36 -9.72 10.62
CA ASN A 148 14.29 -10.20 9.76
C ASN A 148 13.35 -9.07 9.29
N ASP A 149 13.08 -8.10 10.16
CA ASP A 149 12.19 -6.98 9.87
C ASP A 149 12.92 -5.75 9.30
N HIS A 150 14.27 -5.82 9.18
CA HIS A 150 15.06 -4.74 8.60
C HIS A 150 14.75 -4.60 7.12
N VAL A 151 14.37 -3.43 6.72
CA VAL A 151 14.07 -3.09 5.33
C VAL A 151 15.12 -2.12 4.82
N MET A 152 15.89 -2.56 3.84
CA MET A 152 16.68 -1.64 3.03
C MET A 152 15.70 -0.81 2.21
N GLY A 153 15.57 0.49 2.53
CA GLY A 153 14.50 1.26 1.94
C GLY A 153 14.50 2.74 2.31
N GLY A 154 13.52 3.42 1.77
CA GLY A 154 13.32 4.84 1.99
C GLY A 154 11.88 5.27 1.87
N LEU A 155 11.62 6.52 2.20
CA LEU A 155 10.36 7.20 2.03
C LEU A 155 10.55 8.34 1.03
N ILE A 156 9.87 8.27 -0.10
CA ILE A 156 9.80 9.37 -1.05
C ILE A 156 8.68 10.30 -0.58
N VAL A 157 8.97 11.59 -0.48
CA VAL A 157 8.02 12.61 -0.07
C VAL A 157 8.00 13.71 -1.11
N GLU A 158 6.83 14.01 -1.61
CA GLU A 158 6.58 15.10 -2.55
C GLU A 158 5.71 16.16 -1.87
N ILE A 159 6.24 17.36 -1.71
CA ILE A 159 5.51 18.48 -1.13
C ILE A 159 4.85 19.26 -2.28
N GLU A 160 3.54 19.12 -2.40
CA GLU A 160 2.78 19.82 -3.40
C GLU A 160 2.61 21.32 -3.04
N ASN A 161 2.26 21.57 -1.78
CA ASN A 161 2.08 22.93 -1.27
C ASN A 161 2.18 22.97 0.27
N ALA A 162 1.82 24.08 0.86
CA ALA A 162 1.86 24.26 2.31
C ALA A 162 0.94 23.28 3.08
N ARG A 163 -0.09 22.70 2.44
CA ARG A 163 -1.08 21.83 3.05
C ARG A 163 -0.97 20.37 2.59
N TYR A 164 -0.72 20.12 1.31
CA TYR A 164 -0.75 18.81 0.70
C TYR A 164 0.65 18.28 0.45
N TYR A 165 0.80 16.99 0.63
CA TYR A 165 2.00 16.21 0.35
C TYR A 165 1.59 14.79 -0.06
N HIS A 166 2.47 14.12 -0.80
CA HIS A 166 2.33 12.73 -1.19
C HIS A 166 3.54 11.96 -0.69
N PHE A 167 3.38 10.69 -0.41
CA PHE A 167 4.49 9.85 0.02
C PHE A 167 4.37 8.42 -0.52
N ARG A 168 5.51 7.79 -0.67
CA ARG A 168 5.62 6.38 -1.06
C ARG A 168 6.76 5.74 -0.27
N GLN A 169 6.54 4.55 0.29
CA GLN A 169 7.60 3.73 0.82
C GLN A 169 8.19 2.90 -0.31
N VAL A 170 9.52 2.94 -0.46
CA VAL A 170 10.25 2.14 -1.42
C VAL A 170 11.17 1.17 -0.70
N GLN A 171 11.30 -0.03 -1.24
CA GLN A 171 12.15 -1.09 -0.72
C GLN A 171 13.16 -1.48 -1.78
N ALA A 172 14.40 -1.65 -1.36
CA ALA A 172 15.42 -2.18 -2.21
C ALA A 172 15.48 -3.72 -2.10
N ASP A 173 15.84 -4.35 -3.20
CA ASP A 173 16.17 -5.76 -3.20
C ASP A 173 17.56 -6.03 -2.62
N ALA A 174 17.95 -7.32 -2.54
CA ALA A 174 19.27 -7.73 -2.03
C ALA A 174 20.48 -7.17 -2.82
N LYS A 175 20.24 -6.55 -3.97
CA LYS A 175 21.27 -5.89 -4.78
C LYS A 175 21.25 -4.37 -4.62
N GLY A 176 20.47 -3.81 -3.71
CA GLY A 176 20.33 -2.38 -3.50
C GLY A 176 19.54 -1.65 -4.60
N ARG A 177 18.74 -2.36 -5.39
CA ARG A 177 17.92 -1.79 -6.45
C ARG A 177 16.50 -1.57 -5.94
N PHE A 178 15.87 -0.46 -6.31
CA PHE A 178 14.47 -0.22 -5.99
C PHE A 178 13.68 0.27 -7.19
N VAL A 179 12.38 0.14 -7.10
CA VAL A 179 11.45 0.61 -8.13
C VAL A 179 10.57 1.72 -7.55
N ASP A 180 10.41 2.81 -8.29
CA ASP A 180 9.43 3.85 -8.03
C ASP A 180 8.74 4.23 -9.33
N ILE A 181 7.40 4.19 -9.34
CA ILE A 181 6.53 4.58 -10.47
C ILE A 181 7.06 4.04 -11.81
N GLY A 182 7.15 2.69 -11.91
CA GLY A 182 7.54 2.01 -13.15
C GLY A 182 8.99 2.17 -13.59
N LYS A 183 9.86 2.78 -12.76
CA LYS A 183 11.29 2.95 -13.02
C LYS A 183 12.12 2.23 -11.97
N MET A 184 13.02 1.36 -12.41
CA MET A 184 14.01 0.71 -11.56
C MET A 184 15.28 1.56 -11.51
N TYR A 185 15.77 1.78 -10.31
CA TYR A 185 17.04 2.44 -10.01
C TYR A 185 18.04 1.39 -9.54
N ASP A 186 19.16 1.25 -10.25
CA ASP A 186 20.22 0.26 -10.03
C ASP A 186 21.59 0.95 -10.09
N GLY A 187 22.05 1.49 -8.97
CA GLY A 187 23.21 2.35 -8.96
C GLY A 187 23.01 3.60 -9.81
N GLU A 188 23.79 3.73 -10.88
CA GLU A 188 23.67 4.86 -11.84
C GLU A 188 22.66 4.57 -12.97
N ASP A 189 22.29 3.32 -13.15
CA ASP A 189 21.38 2.89 -14.20
C ASP A 189 19.92 3.13 -13.80
N VAL A 190 19.14 3.58 -14.78
CA VAL A 190 17.68 3.72 -14.63
C VAL A 190 16.99 3.17 -15.86
N ARG A 191 16.07 2.24 -15.64
CA ARG A 191 15.31 1.61 -16.72
C ARG A 191 13.83 1.52 -16.37
N GLU A 192 12.99 1.55 -17.36
CA GLU A 192 11.58 1.25 -17.21
C GLU A 192 11.38 -0.23 -16.92
N VAL A 193 10.46 -0.53 -16.03
CA VAL A 193 10.06 -1.90 -15.70
C VAL A 193 8.54 -1.98 -15.68
N PRO A 194 7.97 -3.10 -16.20
CA PRO A 194 6.53 -3.29 -16.10
C PRO A 194 6.12 -3.43 -14.63
N SER A 195 5.01 -2.80 -14.29
CA SER A 195 4.48 -2.81 -12.94
C SER A 195 3.12 -3.48 -12.87
N TYR A 196 2.77 -3.97 -11.68
CA TYR A 196 1.42 -4.41 -11.33
C TYR A 196 0.73 -3.29 -10.57
N LEU A 197 -0.46 -2.91 -11.01
CA LEU A 197 -1.32 -2.04 -10.22
C LEU A 197 -2.32 -2.92 -9.46
N ILE A 198 -2.14 -2.99 -8.15
CA ILE A 198 -3.06 -3.70 -7.26
C ILE A 198 -4.09 -2.69 -6.77
N MET A 199 -5.33 -2.90 -7.17
CA MET A 199 -6.46 -2.05 -6.80
C MET A 199 -7.18 -2.63 -5.57
N GLY A 200 -7.91 -1.79 -4.87
CA GLY A 200 -8.86 -2.22 -3.85
C GLY A 200 -10.16 -2.76 -4.47
N ASP A 201 -11.17 -2.89 -3.61
CA ASP A 201 -12.50 -3.38 -3.97
C ASP A 201 -13.13 -2.53 -5.06
N TRP A 202 -13.53 -3.18 -6.16
CA TRP A 202 -14.07 -2.46 -7.31
C TRP A 202 -15.58 -2.33 -7.28
N HIS A 203 -16.29 -3.39 -6.97
CA HIS A 203 -17.76 -3.44 -6.94
C HIS A 203 -18.42 -2.90 -8.21
N SER A 204 -18.38 -3.67 -9.29
CA SER A 204 -18.95 -3.29 -10.60
C SER A 204 -20.37 -2.77 -10.48
N GLY A 205 -20.62 -1.58 -11.04
CA GLY A 205 -21.89 -0.87 -10.90
C GLY A 205 -22.00 0.01 -9.65
N SER A 206 -21.07 -0.09 -8.68
CA SER A 206 -21.02 0.74 -7.46
C SER A 206 -19.74 1.55 -7.33
N VAL A 207 -18.75 1.32 -8.19
CA VAL A 207 -17.47 2.04 -8.20
C VAL A 207 -17.67 3.55 -8.32
N SER A 208 -16.87 4.31 -7.57
CA SER A 208 -16.88 5.77 -7.65
C SER A 208 -16.56 6.25 -9.07
N LYS A 209 -17.37 7.18 -9.59
CA LYS A 209 -17.12 7.80 -10.91
C LYS A 209 -15.75 8.47 -10.98
N THR A 210 -15.30 9.07 -9.88
CA THR A 210 -13.97 9.70 -9.78
C THR A 210 -12.86 8.67 -9.90
N VAL A 211 -12.93 7.56 -9.15
CA VAL A 211 -11.94 6.47 -9.22
C VAL A 211 -11.89 5.89 -10.64
N ARG A 212 -13.05 5.64 -11.26
CA ARG A 212 -13.12 5.14 -12.63
C ARG A 212 -12.47 6.11 -13.63
N ALA A 213 -12.70 7.42 -13.48
CA ALA A 213 -12.16 8.43 -14.39
C ALA A 213 -10.63 8.54 -14.31
N VAL A 214 -10.06 8.46 -13.10
CA VAL A 214 -8.60 8.60 -12.90
C VAL A 214 -7.82 7.30 -13.11
N LEU A 215 -8.49 6.14 -13.20
CA LEU A 215 -7.80 4.86 -13.35
C LEU A 215 -6.87 4.82 -14.57
N GLN A 216 -7.31 5.38 -15.70
CA GLN A 216 -6.49 5.46 -16.92
C GLN A 216 -5.21 6.27 -16.69
N ASP A 217 -5.29 7.37 -15.97
CA ASP A 217 -4.13 8.22 -15.69
C ASP A 217 -3.17 7.50 -14.75
N ILE A 218 -3.68 6.82 -13.71
CA ILE A 218 -2.87 6.02 -12.80
C ILE A 218 -2.15 4.90 -13.56
N VAL A 219 -2.86 4.13 -14.38
CA VAL A 219 -2.27 3.03 -15.17
C VAL A 219 -1.13 3.54 -16.05
N ARG A 220 -1.31 4.69 -16.68
CA ARG A 220 -0.28 5.33 -17.53
C ARG A 220 0.91 5.81 -16.70
N GLU A 221 0.66 6.48 -15.58
CA GLU A 221 1.70 7.05 -14.72
C GLU A 221 2.61 5.96 -14.12
N VAL A 222 2.02 4.86 -13.65
CA VAL A 222 2.79 3.76 -13.06
C VAL A 222 3.30 2.75 -14.10
N ASN A 223 3.04 3.00 -15.39
CA ASN A 223 3.39 2.07 -16.48
C ASN A 223 2.91 0.63 -16.18
N ALA A 224 1.64 0.49 -15.75
CA ALA A 224 1.11 -0.79 -15.34
C ALA A 224 0.94 -1.71 -16.56
N LYS A 225 1.57 -2.88 -16.50
CA LYS A 225 1.38 -3.97 -17.46
C LYS A 225 0.24 -4.89 -17.04
N HIS A 226 0.03 -5.05 -15.76
CA HIS A 226 -1.02 -5.92 -15.22
C HIS A 226 -1.86 -5.16 -14.20
N LEU A 227 -3.16 -5.44 -14.18
CA LEU A 227 -4.09 -4.96 -13.15
C LEU A 227 -4.52 -6.13 -12.28
N VAL A 228 -4.46 -5.96 -10.97
CA VAL A 228 -4.99 -6.91 -10.00
C VAL A 228 -6.19 -6.26 -9.32
N VAL A 229 -7.35 -6.87 -9.43
CA VAL A 229 -8.61 -6.34 -8.90
C VAL A 229 -9.23 -7.32 -7.91
N HIS A 230 -9.74 -6.77 -6.84
CA HIS A 230 -10.42 -7.47 -5.75
C HIS A 230 -11.89 -7.04 -5.69
N ASP A 231 -12.78 -7.91 -5.20
CA ASP A 231 -14.22 -7.67 -5.11
C ASP A 231 -14.80 -7.04 -6.38
N LEU A 232 -14.52 -7.68 -7.52
CA LEU A 232 -14.99 -7.16 -8.81
C LEU A 232 -16.51 -7.24 -8.92
N PHE A 233 -17.10 -8.35 -8.49
CA PHE A 233 -18.54 -8.57 -8.44
C PHE A 233 -19.12 -7.97 -7.15
N ASP A 234 -20.18 -7.17 -7.24
CA ASP A 234 -20.86 -6.59 -6.07
C ASP A 234 -21.86 -7.57 -5.43
N GLY A 235 -22.57 -8.33 -6.26
CA GLY A 235 -23.50 -9.37 -5.82
C GLY A 235 -24.72 -8.88 -5.06
N LYS A 236 -25.12 -7.62 -5.21
CA LYS A 236 -26.27 -7.03 -4.50
C LYS A 236 -27.57 -7.79 -4.74
N SER A 237 -27.80 -8.24 -5.98
CA SER A 237 -29.03 -8.95 -6.34
C SER A 237 -29.20 -10.27 -5.60
N ILE A 238 -28.09 -10.90 -5.19
CA ILE A 238 -28.02 -12.24 -4.60
C ILE A 238 -27.30 -12.28 -3.25
N ASN A 239 -27.07 -11.11 -2.61
CA ASN A 239 -26.36 -11.02 -1.34
C ASN A 239 -27.05 -11.89 -0.25
N PRO A 240 -26.40 -12.92 0.27
CA PRO A 240 -26.99 -13.85 1.23
C PRO A 240 -27.42 -13.16 2.53
N HIS A 241 -26.79 -12.05 2.89
CA HIS A 241 -27.13 -11.28 4.09
C HIS A 241 -28.40 -10.44 3.94
N GLU A 242 -28.85 -10.18 2.70
CA GLU A 242 -30.01 -9.34 2.39
C GLU A 242 -31.14 -10.10 1.68
N LEU A 243 -30.84 -11.29 1.18
CA LEU A 243 -31.77 -12.08 0.34
C LEU A 243 -33.13 -12.31 1.01
N HIS A 244 -33.13 -12.49 2.33
CA HIS A 244 -34.34 -12.74 3.12
C HIS A 244 -34.87 -11.52 3.89
N LYS A 245 -34.38 -10.30 3.57
CA LYS A 245 -34.83 -9.05 4.19
C LYS A 245 -35.81 -8.31 3.25
N PRO A 246 -37.13 -8.34 3.50
CA PRO A 246 -38.11 -7.79 2.55
C PRO A 246 -37.91 -6.31 2.24
N LEU A 247 -37.59 -5.49 3.23
CA LEU A 247 -37.35 -4.05 3.02
C LEU A 247 -36.11 -3.76 2.20
N SER A 248 -35.00 -4.50 2.43
CA SER A 248 -33.78 -4.38 1.62
C SER A 248 -34.08 -4.77 0.17
N ARG A 249 -34.78 -5.88 -0.04
CA ARG A 249 -35.20 -6.32 -1.39
C ARG A 249 -36.11 -5.32 -2.08
N ALA A 250 -37.09 -4.75 -1.36
CA ALA A 250 -37.95 -3.71 -1.91
C ALA A 250 -37.17 -2.46 -2.35
N LYS A 251 -36.18 -2.05 -1.55
CA LYS A 251 -35.30 -0.93 -1.90
C LYS A 251 -34.49 -1.24 -3.17
N LEU A 252 -33.87 -2.41 -3.26
CA LEU A 252 -33.11 -2.83 -4.45
C LEU A 252 -34.03 -2.92 -5.68
N ALA A 253 -35.29 -3.35 -5.53
CA ALA A 253 -36.26 -3.36 -6.61
C ALA A 253 -36.57 -1.96 -7.15
N ILE A 254 -36.79 -0.98 -6.26
CA ILE A 254 -36.98 0.43 -6.62
C ILE A 254 -35.75 1.00 -7.34
N GLU A 255 -34.55 0.60 -6.92
CA GLU A 255 -33.27 1.02 -7.51
C GLU A 255 -32.91 0.22 -8.78
N ASN A 256 -33.74 -0.71 -9.25
CA ASN A 256 -33.43 -1.63 -10.36
C ASN A 256 -32.12 -2.43 -10.19
N LYS A 257 -31.83 -2.88 -8.97
CA LYS A 257 -30.61 -3.60 -8.60
C LYS A 257 -30.84 -5.07 -8.25
N LEU A 258 -31.93 -5.68 -8.71
CA LEU A 258 -32.22 -7.10 -8.46
C LEU A 258 -31.82 -8.04 -9.59
N SER A 259 -31.34 -7.51 -10.71
CA SER A 259 -31.00 -8.30 -11.89
C SER A 259 -29.54 -8.79 -11.81
N LEU A 260 -29.34 -10.06 -11.54
CA LEU A 260 -28.03 -10.71 -11.62
C LEU A 260 -27.43 -10.61 -13.04
N ARG A 261 -28.26 -10.69 -14.07
CA ARG A 261 -27.83 -10.53 -15.47
C ARG A 261 -27.15 -9.17 -15.68
N ASP A 262 -27.74 -8.10 -15.14
CA ASP A 262 -27.19 -6.74 -15.32
C ASP A 262 -25.90 -6.56 -14.50
N GLU A 263 -25.81 -7.17 -13.32
CA GLU A 263 -24.58 -7.18 -12.53
C GLU A 263 -23.46 -7.89 -13.29
N LEU A 264 -23.68 -9.10 -13.82
CA LEU A 264 -22.69 -9.83 -14.60
C LEU A 264 -22.31 -9.10 -15.90
N TYR A 265 -23.26 -8.44 -16.54
CA TYR A 265 -22.99 -7.60 -17.71
C TYR A 265 -22.07 -6.41 -17.36
N ASN A 266 -22.30 -5.77 -16.21
CA ASN A 266 -21.43 -4.69 -15.72
C ASN A 266 -20.00 -5.20 -15.39
N VAL A 267 -19.88 -6.39 -14.79
CA VAL A 267 -18.57 -7.06 -14.59
C VAL A 267 -17.84 -7.22 -15.91
N GLY A 268 -18.52 -7.77 -16.93
CA GLY A 268 -17.91 -7.93 -18.25
C GLY A 268 -17.47 -6.62 -18.90
N LYS A 269 -18.27 -5.56 -18.74
CA LYS A 269 -17.89 -4.20 -19.21
C LYS A 269 -16.67 -3.66 -18.49
N ASP A 270 -16.60 -3.83 -17.17
CA ASP A 270 -15.48 -3.33 -16.40
C ASP A 270 -14.19 -4.10 -16.70
N LEU A 271 -14.27 -5.41 -16.88
CA LEU A 271 -13.13 -6.21 -17.35
C LEU A 271 -12.63 -5.76 -18.73
N ALA A 272 -13.53 -5.55 -19.68
CA ALA A 272 -13.19 -5.06 -21.02
C ALA A 272 -12.55 -3.67 -20.94
N TYR A 273 -13.09 -2.78 -20.11
CA TYR A 273 -12.51 -1.46 -19.88
C TYR A 273 -11.10 -1.57 -19.30
N MET A 274 -10.90 -2.33 -18.23
CA MET A 274 -9.60 -2.53 -17.60
C MET A 274 -8.58 -3.12 -18.59
N GLN A 275 -8.99 -4.14 -19.37
CA GLN A 275 -8.11 -4.73 -20.38
C GLN A 275 -7.71 -3.72 -21.46
N SER A 276 -8.57 -2.76 -21.78
CA SER A 276 -8.26 -1.71 -22.77
C SER A 276 -7.25 -0.67 -22.27
N LEU A 277 -6.99 -0.60 -20.96
CA LEU A 277 -6.05 0.35 -20.36
C LEU A 277 -4.61 -0.15 -20.35
N ILE A 278 -4.40 -1.45 -20.49
CA ILE A 278 -3.09 -2.10 -20.42
C ILE A 278 -2.66 -2.64 -21.77
N PRO A 279 -1.36 -2.95 -21.99
CA PRO A 279 -0.88 -3.52 -23.22
C PRO A 279 -1.58 -4.86 -23.56
N PRO A 280 -1.65 -5.25 -24.85
CA PRO A 280 -2.33 -6.49 -25.26
C PRO A 280 -1.79 -7.77 -24.60
N GLU A 281 -0.49 -7.80 -24.27
CA GLU A 281 0.15 -8.91 -23.57
C GLU A 281 -0.05 -8.84 -22.02
N GLY A 282 -0.64 -7.77 -21.53
CA GLY A 282 -0.98 -7.59 -20.12
C GLY A 282 -2.22 -8.39 -19.71
N GLN A 283 -2.43 -8.51 -18.42
CA GLN A 283 -3.52 -9.29 -17.86
C GLN A 283 -4.27 -8.50 -16.81
N VAL A 284 -5.59 -8.62 -16.80
CA VAL A 284 -6.44 -8.27 -15.67
C VAL A 284 -6.62 -9.52 -14.82
N ILE A 285 -6.11 -9.49 -13.60
CA ILE A 285 -6.12 -10.60 -12.66
C ILE A 285 -7.21 -10.32 -11.61
N VAL A 286 -8.24 -11.14 -11.59
CA VAL A 286 -9.29 -11.07 -10.57
C VAL A 286 -8.92 -11.98 -9.42
N VAL A 287 -8.76 -11.40 -8.22
CA VAL A 287 -8.57 -12.15 -6.99
C VAL A 287 -9.94 -12.47 -6.42
N LYS A 288 -10.28 -13.76 -6.37
CA LYS A 288 -11.57 -14.21 -5.87
C LYS A 288 -11.78 -13.77 -4.42
N SER A 289 -12.91 -13.14 -4.16
CA SER A 289 -13.29 -12.58 -2.87
C SER A 289 -14.56 -13.25 -2.33
N ASN A 290 -14.98 -12.84 -1.13
CA ASN A 290 -16.22 -13.29 -0.54
C ASN A 290 -17.47 -12.82 -1.35
N HIS A 291 -17.41 -11.68 -2.03
CA HIS A 291 -18.49 -11.22 -2.91
C HIS A 291 -18.59 -12.07 -4.17
N ASP A 292 -17.47 -12.45 -4.75
CA ASP A 292 -17.43 -13.34 -5.92
C ASP A 292 -17.99 -14.73 -5.57
N GLU A 293 -17.82 -15.20 -4.32
CA GLU A 293 -18.40 -16.45 -3.83
C GLU A 293 -19.94 -16.40 -3.65
N PHE A 294 -20.57 -15.23 -3.66
CA PHE A 294 -22.03 -15.15 -3.51
C PHE A 294 -22.74 -15.89 -4.62
N LEU A 295 -22.24 -15.84 -5.85
CA LEU A 295 -22.84 -16.55 -6.97
C LEU A 295 -22.73 -18.06 -6.80
N ASP A 296 -21.57 -18.58 -6.42
CA ASP A 296 -21.37 -20.01 -6.18
C ASP A 296 -22.34 -20.50 -5.10
N ARG A 297 -22.41 -19.81 -3.97
CA ARG A 297 -23.31 -20.15 -2.87
C ARG A 297 -24.78 -20.09 -3.28
N TYR A 298 -25.16 -19.06 -4.04
CA TYR A 298 -26.53 -18.88 -4.51
C TYR A 298 -26.99 -20.02 -5.43
N LEU A 299 -26.12 -20.48 -6.31
CA LEU A 299 -26.36 -21.63 -7.19
C LEU A 299 -26.37 -22.94 -6.40
N ILE A 300 -25.35 -23.22 -5.59
CA ILE A 300 -25.21 -24.47 -4.84
C ILE A 300 -26.37 -24.69 -3.86
N ASN A 301 -26.79 -23.63 -3.17
CA ASN A 301 -27.89 -23.69 -2.20
C ASN A 301 -29.28 -23.70 -2.87
N GLY A 302 -29.39 -23.55 -4.19
CA GLY A 302 -30.63 -23.52 -4.91
C GLY A 302 -31.52 -22.33 -4.58
N GLU A 303 -30.97 -21.25 -4.05
CA GLU A 303 -31.75 -20.03 -3.67
C GLU A 303 -32.44 -19.39 -4.87
N TYR A 304 -31.87 -19.55 -6.05
CA TYR A 304 -32.44 -19.05 -7.32
C TYR A 304 -33.79 -19.66 -7.67
N VAL A 305 -34.12 -20.83 -7.12
CA VAL A 305 -35.40 -21.51 -7.39
C VAL A 305 -36.59 -20.66 -6.90
N LYS A 306 -36.40 -19.87 -5.87
CA LYS A 306 -37.41 -18.97 -5.26
C LYS A 306 -37.30 -17.53 -5.78
N ASP A 307 -36.37 -17.23 -6.67
CA ASP A 307 -36.13 -15.88 -7.20
C ASP A 307 -36.61 -15.77 -8.65
N PRO A 308 -37.84 -15.29 -8.91
CA PRO A 308 -38.42 -15.25 -10.26
C PRO A 308 -37.65 -14.32 -11.20
N ILE A 309 -36.86 -13.34 -10.68
CA ILE A 309 -36.11 -12.38 -11.48
C ILE A 309 -34.87 -13.06 -12.08
N ASN A 310 -34.16 -13.83 -11.25
CA ASN A 310 -32.86 -14.41 -11.62
C ASN A 310 -32.93 -15.89 -12.02
N HIS A 311 -34.15 -16.52 -11.90
CA HIS A 311 -34.33 -17.95 -12.15
C HIS A 311 -33.74 -18.39 -13.50
N ARG A 312 -34.11 -17.69 -14.58
CA ARG A 312 -33.69 -18.06 -15.94
C ARG A 312 -32.16 -18.05 -16.12
N ILE A 313 -31.50 -16.97 -15.71
CA ILE A 313 -30.04 -16.89 -15.84
C ILE A 313 -29.34 -17.93 -14.97
N CYS A 314 -29.88 -18.20 -13.77
CA CYS A 314 -29.29 -19.20 -12.88
C CYS A 314 -29.41 -20.62 -13.39
N LEU A 315 -30.49 -20.98 -14.13
CA LEU A 315 -30.56 -22.26 -14.80
C LEU A 315 -29.47 -22.43 -15.85
N ASP A 316 -29.20 -21.38 -16.64
CA ASP A 316 -28.13 -21.40 -17.65
C ASP A 316 -26.75 -21.54 -16.96
N LEU A 317 -26.51 -20.80 -15.88
CA LEU A 317 -25.27 -20.85 -15.08
C LEU A 317 -25.10 -22.20 -14.37
N ALA A 318 -26.18 -22.77 -13.82
CA ALA A 318 -26.15 -24.07 -13.16
C ALA A 318 -25.82 -25.19 -14.15
N ALA A 319 -26.37 -25.16 -15.37
CA ALA A 319 -26.01 -26.09 -16.42
C ALA A 319 -24.52 -26.04 -16.74
N ARG A 320 -23.97 -24.86 -16.97
CA ARG A 320 -22.54 -24.65 -17.22
C ARG A 320 -21.66 -25.12 -16.07
N TYR A 321 -22.07 -24.86 -14.81
CA TYR A 321 -21.38 -25.35 -13.62
C TYR A 321 -21.32 -26.87 -13.57
N LEU A 322 -22.44 -27.57 -13.89
CA LEU A 322 -22.51 -29.01 -13.95
C LEU A 322 -21.64 -29.59 -15.08
N ASP A 323 -21.45 -28.85 -16.16
CA ASP A 323 -20.56 -29.17 -17.27
C ASP A 323 -19.07 -28.91 -16.94
N GLY A 324 -18.76 -28.46 -15.70
CA GLY A 324 -17.41 -28.22 -15.22
C GLY A 324 -16.82 -26.86 -15.60
N GLU A 325 -17.64 -25.94 -16.13
CA GLU A 325 -17.18 -24.57 -16.41
C GLU A 325 -17.03 -23.76 -15.11
N ARG A 326 -16.06 -22.86 -15.12
CA ARG A 326 -15.99 -21.81 -14.09
C ARG A 326 -17.07 -20.77 -14.40
N VAL A 327 -17.97 -20.55 -13.45
CA VAL A 327 -19.08 -19.61 -13.63
C VAL A 327 -18.70 -18.18 -13.22
N LEU A 328 -17.76 -18.05 -12.31
CA LEU A 328 -17.03 -16.82 -11.94
C LEU A 328 -15.57 -17.10 -11.66
#